data_232832d9648e137de7e3d47b52a63f57
#
_entry.id   232832d9648e137de7e3d47b52a63f57
#
_cell.length_a   1.000
_cell.length_b   1.000
_cell.length_c   1.000
_cell.angle_alpha   90.00
_cell.angle_beta   90.00
_cell.angle_gamma   90.00
#
_symmetry.space_group_name_H-M   'P 1'
#
loop_
_entity.id
_entity.type
_entity.pdbx_description
1 polymer ?
#
loop_
_entity_poly.entity_id
_entity_poly.type
_entity_poly.pdbx_seq_one_letter_code
_entity_poly.pdbx_strand_id
1 'polypeptide(L)'
;MYYFDMTPLPIIILIVVILVILARCIRVVQQSKAYVIERLGAFHAVWSVGLHFKLPFIDRIQRVVSLKEQVADFPPQPVITKDNVTMQIDTVLYFQITDPKLYAYGVENPMNAIENLTATTLRNIIGELELDQSLTSRDVINARMRSILDEATDP
;
A
#
# COMPACT_ATOMS: atom_id res chain seq x y z
N MET A 1 57.71 -35.08 -12.86
CA MET A 1 57.22 -33.71 -12.89
C MET A 1 55.75 -33.79 -13.29
N TYR A 2 54.82 -33.98 -12.32
CA TYR A 2 53.42 -34.14 -12.60
C TYR A 2 52.81 -32.73 -12.65
N TYR A 3 52.43 -32.28 -13.85
CA TYR A 3 51.55 -31.14 -13.98
C TYR A 3 50.21 -31.56 -13.42
N PHE A 4 49.85 -30.97 -12.30
CA PHE A 4 48.54 -31.06 -11.72
C PHE A 4 47.59 -30.33 -12.69
N ASP A 5 46.90 -31.09 -13.55
CA ASP A 5 45.82 -30.58 -14.36
C ASP A 5 44.78 -30.00 -13.41
N MET A 6 44.86 -28.70 -13.19
CA MET A 6 43.78 -27.96 -12.54
C MET A 6 42.54 -28.14 -13.43
N THR A 7 41.78 -29.18 -13.12
CA THR A 7 40.55 -29.49 -13.82
C THR A 7 39.74 -28.21 -13.94
N PRO A 8 39.20 -27.86 -15.11
CA PRO A 8 38.42 -26.63 -15.31
C PRO A 8 37.14 -26.59 -14.46
N LEU A 9 36.85 -27.70 -13.78
CA LEU A 9 35.65 -27.88 -12.96
C LEU A 9 35.45 -26.79 -11.89
N PRO A 10 36.41 -26.41 -11.03
CA PRO A 10 36.21 -25.35 -10.04
C PRO A 10 35.99 -23.99 -10.68
N ILE A 11 36.64 -23.73 -11.81
CA ILE A 11 36.51 -22.48 -12.55
C ILE A 11 35.11 -22.41 -13.18
N ILE A 12 34.61 -23.49 -13.75
CA ILE A 12 33.27 -23.60 -14.33
C ILE A 12 32.24 -23.39 -13.23
N ILE A 13 32.40 -24.03 -12.08
CA ILE A 13 31.47 -23.84 -10.92
C ILE A 13 31.46 -22.38 -10.47
N LEU A 14 32.63 -21.73 -10.37
CA LEU A 14 32.72 -20.32 -9.99
C LEU A 14 32.00 -19.42 -10.98
N ILE A 15 32.18 -19.63 -12.28
CA ILE A 15 31.49 -18.88 -13.34
C ILE A 15 29.97 -19.06 -13.25
N VAL A 16 29.49 -20.28 -13.05
CA VAL A 16 28.06 -20.58 -12.91
C VAL A 16 27.49 -19.89 -11.68
N VAL A 17 28.18 -19.91 -10.55
CA VAL A 17 27.78 -19.22 -9.33
C VAL A 17 27.67 -17.71 -9.56
N ILE A 18 28.64 -17.09 -10.20
CA ILE A 18 28.65 -15.67 -10.54
C ILE A 18 27.47 -15.35 -11.46
N LEU A 19 27.21 -16.15 -12.50
CA LEU A 19 26.09 -15.98 -13.42
C LEU A 19 24.74 -16.08 -12.72
N VAL A 20 24.56 -17.03 -11.81
CA VAL A 20 23.34 -17.19 -11.02
C VAL A 20 23.12 -15.98 -10.10
N ILE A 21 24.18 -15.47 -9.47
CA ILE A 21 24.11 -14.27 -8.63
C ILE A 21 23.71 -13.05 -9.48
N LEU A 22 24.34 -12.84 -10.63
CA LEU A 22 24.02 -11.74 -11.54
C LEU A 22 22.57 -11.84 -12.04
N ALA A 23 22.09 -13.02 -12.41
CA ALA A 23 20.70 -13.23 -12.82
C ALA A 23 19.70 -12.93 -11.69
N ARG A 24 20.09 -13.16 -10.42
CA ARG A 24 19.26 -12.83 -9.24
C ARG A 24 19.29 -11.36 -8.87
N CYS A 25 20.27 -10.59 -9.35
CA CYS A 25 20.38 -9.15 -9.11
C CYS A 25 19.37 -8.34 -9.92
N ILE A 26 18.91 -8.85 -11.06
CA ILE A 26 18.02 -8.12 -11.95
C ILE A 26 16.56 -8.35 -11.54
N ARG A 27 15.84 -7.25 -11.32
CA ARG A 27 14.40 -7.25 -11.07
C ARG A 27 13.69 -6.26 -11.97
N VAL A 28 12.60 -6.71 -12.57
CA VAL A 28 11.70 -5.87 -13.35
C VAL A 28 10.49 -5.51 -12.50
N VAL A 29 10.25 -4.22 -12.34
CA VAL A 29 9.05 -3.70 -11.67
C VAL A 29 7.97 -3.49 -12.73
N GLN A 30 6.83 -4.14 -12.53
CA GLN A 30 5.69 -4.05 -13.42
C GLN A 30 5.04 -2.67 -13.38
N GLN A 31 4.40 -2.31 -14.49
CA GLN A 31 3.63 -1.06 -14.56
C GLN A 31 2.55 -0.99 -13.46
N SER A 32 2.33 0.19 -12.93
CA SER A 32 1.39 0.48 -11.84
C SER A 32 1.71 -0.22 -10.51
N LYS A 33 2.98 -0.62 -10.32
CA LYS A 33 3.49 -1.10 -9.02
C LYS A 33 4.70 -0.29 -8.60
N ALA A 34 4.87 -0.15 -7.30
CA ALA A 34 6.08 0.38 -6.68
C ALA A 34 6.60 -0.62 -5.66
N TYR A 35 7.93 -0.81 -5.64
CA TYR A 35 8.58 -1.69 -4.68
C TYR A 35 9.35 -0.86 -3.67
N VAL A 36 8.98 -1.01 -2.40
CA VAL A 36 9.69 -0.38 -1.29
C VAL A 36 10.85 -1.29 -0.89
N ILE A 37 12.07 -0.78 -1.00
CA ILE A 37 13.31 -1.53 -0.78
C ILE A 37 13.94 -1.12 0.53
N GLU A 38 14.24 -2.10 1.34
CA GLU A 38 15.08 -1.99 2.53
C GLU A 38 16.47 -2.51 2.27
N ARG A 39 17.44 -1.79 2.82
CA ARG A 39 18.85 -2.22 2.85
C ARG A 39 19.28 -2.35 4.29
N LEU A 40 19.64 -3.57 4.71
CA LEU A 40 20.05 -3.88 6.08
C LEU A 40 19.03 -3.41 7.15
N GLY A 41 17.72 -3.47 6.85
CA GLY A 41 16.67 -3.06 7.76
C GLY A 41 16.32 -1.57 7.75
N ALA A 42 17.02 -0.74 6.95
CA ALA A 42 16.69 0.66 6.76
C ALA A 42 16.02 0.89 5.39
N PHE A 43 15.12 1.87 5.32
CA PHE A 43 14.58 2.33 4.04
C PHE A 43 15.71 2.78 3.12
N HIS A 44 15.74 2.27 1.91
CA HIS A 44 16.74 2.64 0.90
C HIS A 44 16.16 3.43 -0.26
N ALA A 45 15.14 2.89 -0.93
CA ALA A 45 14.53 3.53 -2.09
C ALA A 45 13.15 2.94 -2.41
N VAL A 46 12.38 3.69 -3.19
CA VAL A 46 11.17 3.21 -3.86
C VAL A 46 11.51 2.98 -5.34
N TRP A 47 11.33 1.77 -5.81
CA TRP A 47 11.52 1.43 -7.22
C TRP A 47 10.22 1.62 -7.98
N SER A 48 10.26 2.50 -8.95
CA SER A 48 9.21 2.69 -9.95
C SER A 48 9.31 1.65 -11.06
N VAL A 49 8.44 1.76 -12.05
CA VAL A 49 8.42 0.90 -13.24
C VAL A 49 9.78 0.88 -13.93
N GLY A 50 10.22 -0.31 -14.32
CA GLY A 50 11.45 -0.49 -15.06
C GLY A 50 12.35 -1.57 -14.51
N LEU A 51 13.60 -1.54 -14.97
CA LEU A 51 14.63 -2.51 -14.63
C LEU A 51 15.49 -1.96 -13.50
N HIS A 52 15.57 -2.71 -12.39
CA HIS A 52 16.35 -2.33 -11.23
C HIS A 52 17.32 -3.42 -10.83
N PHE A 53 18.44 -2.99 -10.25
CA PHE A 53 19.47 -3.88 -9.72
C PHE A 53 19.30 -4.03 -8.21
N LYS A 54 19.07 -5.26 -7.78
CA LYS A 54 18.95 -5.66 -6.38
C LYS A 54 20.25 -6.33 -5.94
N LEU A 55 20.86 -5.87 -4.86
CA LEU A 55 21.96 -6.59 -4.23
C LEU A 55 21.41 -7.80 -3.47
N PRO A 56 21.69 -9.05 -3.91
CA PRO A 56 21.29 -10.23 -3.18
C PRO A 56 21.93 -10.18 -1.78
N PHE A 57 21.23 -10.63 -0.75
CA PHE A 57 21.61 -10.64 0.67
C PHE A 57 21.47 -9.29 1.41
N ILE A 58 21.64 -8.14 0.76
CA ILE A 58 21.62 -6.82 1.41
C ILE A 58 20.28 -6.12 1.21
N ASP A 59 19.72 -6.18 -0.01
CA ASP A 59 18.47 -5.53 -0.36
C ASP A 59 17.30 -6.49 -0.20
N ARG A 60 16.27 -6.02 0.52
CA ARG A 60 15.01 -6.75 0.71
C ARG A 60 13.86 -5.93 0.15
N ILE A 61 12.94 -6.59 -0.54
CA ILE A 61 11.64 -5.99 -0.91
C ILE A 61 10.77 -6.07 0.34
N GLN A 62 10.49 -4.92 0.96
CA GLN A 62 9.67 -4.84 2.16
C GLN A 62 8.19 -4.91 1.82
N ARG A 63 7.77 -4.12 0.83
CA ARG A 63 6.37 -4.10 0.40
C ARG A 63 6.28 -3.85 -1.11
N VAL A 64 5.30 -4.50 -1.72
CA VAL A 64 4.90 -4.23 -3.10
C VAL A 64 3.58 -3.47 -3.04
N VAL A 65 3.57 -2.26 -3.55
CA VAL A 65 2.43 -1.35 -3.49
C VAL A 65 1.82 -1.22 -4.89
N SER A 66 0.50 -1.37 -4.98
CA SER A 66 -0.24 -1.08 -6.20
C SER A 66 -0.55 0.41 -6.28
N LEU A 67 -0.19 1.03 -7.39
CA LEU A 67 -0.49 2.45 -7.67
C LEU A 67 -1.80 2.62 -8.45
N LYS A 68 -2.53 1.52 -8.66
CA LYS A 68 -3.87 1.58 -9.27
C LYS A 68 -4.88 2.03 -8.24
N GLU A 69 -5.95 2.63 -8.72
CA GLU A 69 -7.14 2.85 -7.92
C GLU A 69 -7.65 1.52 -7.35
N GLN A 70 -7.97 1.51 -6.08
CA GLN A 70 -8.46 0.36 -5.34
C GLN A 70 -9.81 0.69 -4.71
N VAL A 71 -10.59 -0.33 -4.47
CA VAL A 71 -11.90 -0.22 -3.84
C VAL A 71 -11.84 -0.94 -2.50
N ALA A 72 -12.24 -0.26 -1.44
CA ALA A 72 -12.45 -0.85 -0.13
C ALA A 72 -13.96 -0.81 0.18
N ASP A 73 -14.51 -1.98 0.44
CA ASP A 73 -15.89 -2.16 0.86
C ASP A 73 -15.87 -2.41 2.37
N PHE A 74 -16.48 -1.51 3.12
CA PHE A 74 -16.53 -1.59 4.58
C PHE A 74 -17.86 -2.15 5.03
N PRO A 75 -17.90 -2.95 6.11
CA PRO A 75 -19.12 -3.49 6.63
C PRO A 75 -20.10 -2.38 7.06
N PRO A 76 -21.43 -2.64 6.99
CA PRO A 76 -22.44 -1.68 7.40
C PRO A 76 -22.19 -1.14 8.81
N GLN A 77 -22.16 0.18 8.96
CA GLN A 77 -21.92 0.85 10.23
C GLN A 77 -23.24 1.35 10.82
N PRO A 78 -23.56 0.98 12.09
CA PRO A 78 -24.70 1.53 12.77
C PRO A 78 -24.42 2.98 13.18
N VAL A 79 -25.27 3.88 12.79
CA VAL A 79 -25.22 5.30 13.13
C VAL A 79 -26.56 5.76 13.68
N ILE A 80 -26.55 6.82 14.49
CA ILE A 80 -27.73 7.41 15.10
C ILE A 80 -27.84 8.84 14.60
N THR A 81 -28.97 9.19 14.03
CA THR A 81 -29.27 10.54 13.55
C THR A 81 -29.61 11.50 14.71
N LYS A 82 -29.66 12.80 14.41
CA LYS A 82 -29.99 13.84 15.39
C LYS A 82 -31.37 13.65 16.04
N ASP A 83 -32.33 13.12 15.29
CA ASP A 83 -33.69 12.78 15.74
C ASP A 83 -33.78 11.39 16.40
N ASN A 84 -32.65 10.83 16.80
CA ASN A 84 -32.50 9.57 17.55
C ASN A 84 -33.00 8.31 16.79
N VAL A 85 -32.89 8.31 15.46
CA VAL A 85 -33.17 7.14 14.63
C VAL A 85 -31.88 6.37 14.34
N THR A 86 -31.89 5.08 14.61
CA THR A 86 -30.77 4.20 14.26
C THR A 86 -30.90 3.72 12.81
N MET A 87 -29.83 3.87 12.03
CA MET A 87 -29.76 3.38 10.67
C MET A 87 -28.42 2.66 10.43
N GLN A 88 -28.37 1.81 9.42
CA GLN A 88 -27.13 1.17 8.96
C GLN A 88 -26.73 1.78 7.62
N ILE A 89 -25.46 2.11 7.48
CA ILE A 89 -24.94 2.72 6.27
C ILE A 89 -23.76 1.88 5.75
N ASP A 90 -23.91 1.44 4.51
CA ASP A 90 -22.83 0.82 3.74
C ASP A 90 -21.92 1.90 3.15
N THR A 91 -20.62 1.66 3.21
CA THR A 91 -19.65 2.62 2.70
C THR A 91 -18.65 1.92 1.79
N VAL A 92 -18.51 2.43 0.57
CA VAL A 92 -17.50 1.99 -0.39
C VAL A 92 -16.55 3.16 -0.64
N LEU A 93 -15.26 2.93 -0.44
CA LEU A 93 -14.21 3.92 -0.62
C LEU A 93 -13.35 3.57 -1.83
N TYR A 94 -13.20 4.53 -2.74
CA TYR A 94 -12.24 4.48 -3.84
C TYR A 94 -11.01 5.28 -3.44
N PHE A 95 -9.84 4.66 -3.52
CA PHE A 95 -8.59 5.32 -3.14
C PHE A 95 -7.42 4.87 -4.00
N GLN A 96 -6.40 5.70 -4.08
CA GLN A 96 -5.16 5.42 -4.77
C GLN A 96 -3.98 5.77 -3.88
N ILE A 97 -2.95 4.92 -3.88
CA ILE A 97 -1.74 5.18 -3.11
C ILE A 97 -0.82 6.07 -3.94
N THR A 98 -0.55 7.27 -3.43
CA THR A 98 0.32 8.27 -4.07
C THR A 98 1.76 8.14 -3.60
N ASP A 99 1.99 7.92 -2.30
CA ASP A 99 3.32 7.71 -1.71
C ASP A 99 3.49 6.30 -1.14
N PRO A 100 4.20 5.40 -1.87
CA PRO A 100 4.47 4.04 -1.40
C PRO A 100 5.31 3.97 -0.13
N LYS A 101 6.17 4.97 0.14
CA LYS A 101 7.01 5.01 1.34
C LYS A 101 6.16 5.29 2.58
N LEU A 102 5.31 6.32 2.52
CA LEU A 102 4.39 6.65 3.62
C LEU A 102 3.39 5.51 3.86
N TYR A 103 2.88 4.90 2.79
CA TYR A 103 2.01 3.72 2.91
C TYR A 103 2.69 2.53 3.59
N ALA A 104 4.00 2.34 3.40
CA ALA A 104 4.73 1.21 3.98
C ALA A 104 5.16 1.44 5.43
N TYR A 105 5.47 2.69 5.81
CA TYR A 105 6.09 3.02 7.09
C TYR A 105 5.32 4.02 7.94
N GLY A 106 4.37 4.76 7.36
CA GLY A 106 3.63 5.80 8.08
C GLY A 106 2.66 5.24 9.10
N VAL A 107 1.95 4.18 8.74
CA VAL A 107 0.94 3.53 9.59
C VAL A 107 1.09 2.01 9.48
N GLU A 108 0.99 1.30 10.60
CA GLU A 108 1.13 -0.16 10.63
C GLU A 108 0.06 -0.86 9.77
N ASN A 109 -1.20 -0.43 9.91
CA ASN A 109 -2.35 -0.95 9.18
C ASN A 109 -3.16 0.20 8.53
N PRO A 110 -2.74 0.69 7.35
CA PRO A 110 -3.40 1.83 6.71
C PRO A 110 -4.88 1.58 6.42
N MET A 111 -5.25 0.36 6.00
CA MET A 111 -6.64 0.04 5.69
C MET A 111 -7.54 0.09 6.93
N ASN A 112 -7.10 -0.47 8.05
CA ASN A 112 -7.85 -0.39 9.31
C ASN A 112 -7.95 1.06 9.82
N ALA A 113 -6.90 1.86 9.62
CA ALA A 113 -6.91 3.27 10.00
C ALA A 113 -7.96 4.05 9.18
N ILE A 114 -8.00 3.84 7.87
CA ILE A 114 -8.98 4.46 6.96
C ILE A 114 -10.40 3.99 7.30
N GLU A 115 -10.60 2.69 7.57
CA GLU A 115 -11.91 2.14 7.96
C GLU A 115 -12.43 2.81 9.23
N ASN A 116 -11.62 2.87 10.28
CA ASN A 116 -12.00 3.50 11.55
C ASN A 116 -12.24 5.00 11.41
N LEU A 117 -11.43 5.69 10.63
CA LEU A 117 -11.60 7.11 10.34
C LEU A 117 -12.91 7.34 9.57
N THR A 118 -13.19 6.53 8.56
CA THR A 118 -14.42 6.58 7.76
C THR A 118 -15.64 6.36 8.64
N ALA A 119 -15.63 5.31 9.48
CA ALA A 119 -16.74 4.99 10.39
C ALA A 119 -16.99 6.12 11.41
N THR A 120 -15.92 6.70 11.96
CA THR A 120 -16.03 7.78 12.95
C THR A 120 -16.55 9.07 12.30
N THR A 121 -16.00 9.42 11.13
CA THR A 121 -16.42 10.61 10.37
C THR A 121 -17.87 10.50 9.93
N LEU A 122 -18.28 9.34 9.42
CA LEU A 122 -19.65 9.08 9.03
C LEU A 122 -20.62 9.25 10.21
N ARG A 123 -20.26 8.66 11.36
CA ARG A 123 -21.06 8.79 12.59
C ARG A 123 -21.23 10.24 13.03
N ASN A 124 -20.16 11.03 12.94
CA ASN A 124 -20.21 12.44 13.31
C ASN A 124 -21.11 13.25 12.36
N ILE A 125 -20.93 13.08 11.04
CA ILE A 125 -21.71 13.80 10.03
C ILE A 125 -23.21 13.45 10.15
N ILE A 126 -23.54 12.17 10.24
CA ILE A 126 -24.93 11.71 10.32
C ILE A 126 -25.58 12.11 11.66
N GLY A 127 -24.80 12.11 12.75
CA GLY A 127 -25.29 12.55 14.07
C GLY A 127 -25.69 14.04 14.14
N GLU A 128 -25.21 14.86 13.19
CA GLU A 128 -25.62 16.26 13.06
C GLU A 128 -26.91 16.46 12.22
N LEU A 129 -27.32 15.42 11.46
CA LEU A 129 -28.43 15.48 10.51
C LEU A 129 -29.65 14.74 11.02
N GLU A 130 -30.85 15.23 10.63
CA GLU A 130 -32.11 14.50 10.78
C GLU A 130 -32.18 13.38 9.70
N LEU A 131 -33.05 12.39 9.94
CA LEU A 131 -33.20 11.25 9.02
C LEU A 131 -33.50 11.71 7.58
N ASP A 132 -34.45 12.59 7.39
CA ASP A 132 -34.83 13.12 6.07
C ASP A 132 -33.65 13.85 5.39
N GLN A 133 -32.89 14.61 6.15
CA GLN A 133 -31.71 15.31 5.65
C GLN A 133 -30.62 14.33 5.24
N SER A 134 -30.41 13.27 6.03
CA SER A 134 -29.38 12.26 5.73
C SER A 134 -29.72 11.46 4.47
N LEU A 135 -30.98 11.24 4.16
CA LEU A 135 -31.44 10.56 2.95
C LEU A 135 -31.37 11.45 1.69
N THR A 136 -31.64 12.75 1.84
CA THR A 136 -31.70 13.71 0.71
C THR A 136 -30.37 14.39 0.41
N SER A 137 -29.45 14.47 1.37
CA SER A 137 -28.19 15.22 1.26
C SER A 137 -26.96 14.35 1.01
N ARG A 138 -27.10 13.24 0.32
CA ARG A 138 -26.00 12.29 0.07
C ARG A 138 -24.76 12.94 -0.57
N ASP A 139 -24.97 13.85 -1.52
CA ASP A 139 -23.86 14.53 -2.20
C ASP A 139 -23.08 15.44 -1.24
N VAL A 140 -23.79 16.10 -0.31
CA VAL A 140 -23.15 16.96 0.71
C VAL A 140 -22.37 16.11 1.72
N ILE A 141 -22.95 14.98 2.15
CA ILE A 141 -22.30 14.03 3.04
C ILE A 141 -21.03 13.49 2.39
N ASN A 142 -21.10 13.04 1.14
CA ASN A 142 -19.96 12.51 0.39
C ASN A 142 -18.87 13.56 0.19
N ALA A 143 -19.22 14.81 -0.12
CA ALA A 143 -18.26 15.89 -0.27
C ALA A 143 -17.54 16.21 1.06
N ARG A 144 -18.29 16.24 2.17
CA ARG A 144 -17.73 16.48 3.51
C ARG A 144 -16.86 15.31 3.98
N MET A 145 -17.30 14.08 3.74
CA MET A 145 -16.52 12.86 4.01
C MET A 145 -15.20 12.91 3.26
N ARG A 146 -15.23 13.17 1.93
CA ARG A 146 -14.03 13.26 1.10
C ARG A 146 -13.06 14.30 1.64
N SER A 147 -13.52 15.50 1.94
CA SER A 147 -12.67 16.58 2.46
C SER A 147 -11.93 16.18 3.75
N ILE A 148 -12.63 15.51 4.68
CA ILE A 148 -12.03 15.08 5.96
C ILE A 148 -11.06 13.92 5.77
N LEU A 149 -11.41 12.96 4.89
CA LEU A 149 -10.54 11.83 4.60
C LEU A 149 -9.28 12.28 3.86
N ASP A 150 -9.39 13.17 2.88
CA ASP A 150 -8.25 13.72 2.14
C ASP A 150 -7.31 14.48 3.09
N GLU A 151 -7.84 15.34 3.97
CA GLU A 151 -7.05 16.07 4.97
C GLU A 151 -6.30 15.13 5.94
N ALA A 152 -6.92 14.02 6.31
CA ALA A 152 -6.32 13.07 7.24
C ALA A 152 -5.33 12.09 6.59
N THR A 153 -5.40 11.90 5.28
CA THR A 153 -4.57 10.95 4.53
C THR A 153 -3.48 11.62 3.69
N ASP A 154 -3.54 12.94 3.51
CA ASP A 154 -2.51 13.73 2.81
C ASP A 154 -1.67 14.49 3.85
N PRO A 155 -0.53 13.89 4.30
CA PRO A 155 0.34 14.47 5.32
C PRO A 155 1.25 15.56 4.75
#